data_1ea7f4ce3ff30c216e6667dc9c7fa645
#
_entry.id   1ea7f4ce3ff30c216e6667dc9c7fa645
#
_cell.length_a   1.000
_cell.length_b   1.000
_cell.length_c   1.000
_cell.angle_alpha   90.00
_cell.angle_beta   90.00
_cell.angle_gamma   90.00
#
_symmetry.space_group_name_H-M   'P 1'
#
loop_
_entity.id
_entity.type
_entity.pdbx_description
1 polymer ?
#
loop_
_entity_poly.entity_id
_entity_poly.type
_entity_poly.pdbx_seq_one_letter_code
_entity_poly.pdbx_strand_id
1 'polypeptide(L)'
;ERLRRKAPTYTVFNGRYNGMVTQPLIAKPGERVRLYVLNAGPSDTSSFHVVGAIFDRVWLDGNPDNQLRGMQTVLLGSSGSAIVAFVVPEAGAYVMVDHQFANASQGAVGVIDAGAHEESTIEHHNIPASATPTDAEAIQGKLDFESKCLACHTLGHGAKLGPALLGVTQRRSDAWLRRWLASPEAMVASDADARALRAHYPITMPDQNLSDSEIRRYVRYFHWADEASKQRDHAMP
;
A
#
# COMPACT_ATOMS: atom_id res chain seq x y z
N GLU A 1 20.56 13.88 15.54
CA GLU A 1 19.66 15.03 15.61
C GLU A 1 18.19 14.64 15.32
N ARG A 2 17.90 13.84 14.27
CA ARG A 2 16.55 13.40 13.90
C ARG A 2 15.82 12.61 15.00
N LEU A 3 16.54 11.72 15.70
CA LEU A 3 15.98 10.97 16.85
C LEU A 3 15.55 11.89 17.99
N ARG A 4 16.32 12.96 18.27
CA ARG A 4 15.98 13.93 19.31
C ARG A 4 14.72 14.75 18.95
N ARG A 5 14.49 14.97 17.66
CA ARG A 5 13.32 15.69 17.13
C ARG A 5 12.13 14.80 16.89
N LYS A 6 12.21 13.50 17.17
CA LYS A 6 11.19 12.49 16.81
C LYS A 6 10.77 12.56 15.34
N ALA A 7 11.73 12.79 14.45
CA ALA A 7 11.53 12.91 13.02
C ALA A 7 12.32 11.83 12.26
N PRO A 8 11.90 10.56 12.34
CA PRO A 8 12.54 9.45 11.62
C PRO A 8 12.40 9.66 10.11
N THR A 9 13.38 9.21 9.35
CA THR A 9 13.28 9.17 7.88
C THR A 9 12.33 8.06 7.43
N TYR A 10 12.37 6.94 8.14
CA TYR A 10 11.55 5.76 7.89
C TYR A 10 10.99 5.24 9.20
N THR A 11 9.73 4.85 9.16
CA THR A 11 9.07 3.99 10.15
C THR A 11 8.63 2.76 9.39
N VAL A 12 9.11 1.57 9.74
CA VAL A 12 8.97 0.40 8.87
C VAL A 12 8.61 -0.84 9.66
N PHE A 13 7.89 -1.76 9.03
CA PHE A 13 7.72 -3.11 9.58
C PHE A 13 8.92 -3.98 9.21
N ASN A 14 9.41 -4.76 10.19
CA ASN A 14 10.49 -5.74 10.05
C ASN A 14 11.75 -5.18 9.38
N GLY A 15 12.08 -3.90 9.62
CA GLY A 15 13.33 -3.28 9.18
C GLY A 15 13.44 -2.97 7.68
N ARG A 16 12.36 -3.16 6.89
CA ARG A 16 12.39 -2.91 5.43
C ARG A 16 11.28 -1.94 5.02
N TYR A 17 11.68 -0.90 4.30
CA TYR A 17 10.72 0.02 3.68
C TYR A 17 9.81 -0.72 2.70
N ASN A 18 8.50 -0.66 2.94
CA ASN A 18 7.46 -1.37 2.16
C ASN A 18 7.72 -2.89 2.00
N GLY A 19 8.55 -3.51 2.85
CA GLY A 19 8.92 -4.92 2.70
C GLY A 19 7.73 -5.88 2.73
N MET A 20 6.76 -5.63 3.61
CA MET A 20 5.54 -6.43 3.72
C MET A 20 4.43 -6.00 2.73
N VAL A 21 4.68 -5.00 1.90
CA VAL A 21 3.84 -4.66 0.74
C VAL A 21 4.32 -5.41 -0.49
N THR A 22 5.64 -5.47 -0.69
CA THR A 22 6.26 -6.19 -1.81
C THR A 22 6.27 -7.71 -1.62
N GLN A 23 6.25 -8.16 -0.37
CA GLN A 23 6.15 -9.58 0.02
C GLN A 23 5.04 -9.71 1.07
N PRO A 24 3.77 -9.76 0.64
CA PRO A 24 2.63 -9.89 1.54
C PRO A 24 2.67 -11.15 2.38
N LEU A 25 2.06 -11.09 3.55
CA LEU A 25 1.70 -12.30 4.29
C LEU A 25 0.55 -12.99 3.57
N ILE A 26 0.61 -14.31 3.45
CA ILE A 26 -0.45 -15.09 2.80
C ILE A 26 -1.36 -15.70 3.86
N ALA A 27 -2.66 -15.59 3.64
CA ALA A 27 -3.70 -16.21 4.46
C ALA A 27 -4.84 -16.71 3.56
N LYS A 28 -5.82 -17.37 4.16
CA LYS A 28 -7.03 -17.84 3.46
C LYS A 28 -8.28 -17.29 4.15
N PRO A 29 -9.38 -17.07 3.41
CA PRO A 29 -10.68 -16.80 4.02
C PRO A 29 -11.02 -17.85 5.09
N GLY A 30 -11.51 -17.42 6.22
CA GLY A 30 -11.80 -18.27 7.38
C GLY A 30 -10.57 -18.70 8.20
N GLU A 31 -9.36 -18.43 7.74
CA GLU A 31 -8.14 -18.73 8.47
C GLU A 31 -7.99 -17.82 9.69
N ARG A 32 -7.55 -18.41 10.81
CA ARG A 32 -7.18 -17.65 12.00
C ARG A 32 -5.74 -17.17 11.90
N VAL A 33 -5.57 -15.88 11.73
CA VAL A 33 -4.26 -15.21 11.73
C VAL A 33 -3.91 -14.78 13.15
N ARG A 34 -2.65 -14.93 13.52
CA ARG A 34 -2.07 -14.39 14.75
C ARG A 34 -0.81 -13.61 14.41
N LEU A 35 -0.79 -12.34 14.79
CA LEU A 35 0.35 -11.46 14.58
C LEU A 35 0.99 -11.12 15.92
N TYR A 36 2.30 -11.18 15.96
CA TYR A 36 3.14 -10.73 17.08
C TYR A 36 3.67 -9.36 16.73
N VAL A 37 3.21 -8.34 17.43
CA VAL A 37 3.51 -6.95 17.12
C VAL A 37 4.32 -6.35 18.26
N LEU A 38 5.48 -5.80 17.92
CA LEU A 38 6.34 -5.06 18.83
C LEU A 38 6.59 -3.66 18.27
N ASN A 39 6.32 -2.65 19.06
CA ASN A 39 6.80 -1.31 18.78
C ASN A 39 8.24 -1.18 19.27
N ALA A 40 9.21 -1.44 18.39
CA ALA A 40 10.63 -1.34 18.74
C ALA A 40 11.08 0.12 19.01
N GLY A 41 10.22 1.09 18.80
CA GLY A 41 10.41 2.50 19.14
C GLY A 41 11.61 3.14 18.45
N PRO A 42 12.32 4.12 18.94
CA PRO A 42 12.66 4.29 20.38
C PRO A 42 11.76 5.26 21.14
N SER A 43 10.97 6.08 20.50
CA SER A 43 10.38 7.22 21.21
C SER A 43 8.90 7.44 21.00
N ASP A 44 8.35 6.90 19.90
CA ASP A 44 6.95 7.15 19.55
C ASP A 44 6.07 5.93 19.83
N THR A 45 4.80 6.19 20.07
CA THR A 45 3.77 5.16 20.14
C THR A 45 3.44 4.67 18.72
N SER A 46 2.86 3.48 18.61
CA SER A 46 2.33 2.93 17.36
C SER A 46 0.87 2.55 17.56
N SER A 47 0.03 2.86 16.59
CA SER A 47 -1.38 2.46 16.56
C SER A 47 -1.57 1.36 15.53
N PHE A 48 -1.28 0.12 15.91
CA PHE A 48 -1.35 -1.01 14.99
C PHE A 48 -2.80 -1.37 14.66
N HIS A 49 -3.10 -1.40 13.37
CA HIS A 49 -4.43 -1.68 12.82
C HIS A 49 -4.33 -2.62 11.61
N VAL A 50 -5.36 -3.42 11.38
CA VAL A 50 -5.57 -4.18 10.14
C VAL A 50 -6.90 -3.77 9.54
N VAL A 51 -6.84 -3.07 8.41
CA VAL A 51 -8.03 -2.55 7.72
C VAL A 51 -8.91 -3.70 7.26
N GLY A 52 -10.19 -3.64 7.61
CA GLY A 52 -11.17 -4.69 7.26
C GLY A 52 -11.23 -5.86 8.24
N ALA A 53 -10.44 -5.85 9.33
CA ALA A 53 -10.47 -6.89 10.35
C ALA A 53 -10.75 -6.33 11.75
N ILE A 54 -11.39 -7.13 12.58
CA ILE A 54 -11.55 -6.87 14.02
C ILE A 54 -10.78 -7.96 14.77
N PHE A 55 -9.88 -7.55 15.67
CA PHE A 55 -9.15 -8.49 16.52
C PHE A 55 -10.11 -9.11 17.51
N ASP A 56 -10.42 -10.38 17.33
CA ASP A 56 -11.27 -11.11 18.25
C ASP A 56 -10.58 -11.36 19.61
N ARG A 57 -9.24 -11.36 19.60
CA ARG A 57 -8.39 -11.44 20.80
C ARG A 57 -7.14 -10.60 20.66
N VAL A 58 -6.78 -9.94 21.75
CA VAL A 58 -5.54 -9.20 21.91
C VAL A 58 -4.94 -9.54 23.27
N TRP A 59 -3.68 -9.89 23.30
CA TRP A 59 -2.92 -10.09 24.55
C TRP A 59 -1.84 -9.01 24.61
N LEU A 60 -2.01 -8.05 25.51
CA LEU A 60 -1.03 -6.99 25.73
C LEU A 60 0.25 -7.58 26.33
N ASP A 61 1.38 -7.17 25.80
CA ASP A 61 2.72 -7.65 26.15
C ASP A 61 2.88 -9.19 26.01
N GLY A 62 1.99 -9.82 25.27
CA GLY A 62 1.96 -11.27 25.13
C GLY A 62 1.52 -12.02 26.39
N ASN A 63 1.10 -11.30 27.44
CA ASN A 63 0.67 -11.91 28.69
C ASN A 63 -0.77 -12.47 28.54
N PRO A 64 -0.98 -13.79 28.79
CA PRO A 64 -2.31 -14.40 28.71
C PRO A 64 -3.35 -13.75 29.61
N ASP A 65 -2.95 -13.19 30.74
CA ASP A 65 -3.85 -12.54 31.71
C ASP A 65 -4.32 -11.14 31.24
N ASN A 66 -3.58 -10.51 30.33
CA ASN A 66 -3.92 -9.20 29.74
C ASN A 66 -4.70 -9.37 28.44
N GLN A 67 -5.79 -10.11 28.47
CA GLN A 67 -6.57 -10.39 27.26
C GLN A 67 -7.73 -9.40 27.09
N LEU A 68 -7.80 -8.80 25.91
CA LEU A 68 -8.90 -7.96 25.41
C LEU A 68 -9.59 -8.63 24.23
N ARG A 69 -10.81 -8.19 23.92
CA ARG A 69 -11.60 -8.72 22.80
C ARG A 69 -12.29 -7.61 22.03
N GLY A 70 -12.49 -7.84 20.71
CA GLY A 70 -13.26 -6.95 19.85
C GLY A 70 -12.57 -5.61 19.61
N MET A 71 -11.26 -5.61 19.44
CA MET A 71 -10.48 -4.39 19.19
C MET A 71 -10.21 -4.20 17.71
N GLN A 72 -10.25 -2.96 17.24
CA GLN A 72 -9.90 -2.60 15.88
C GLN A 72 -8.44 -2.16 15.78
N THR A 73 -7.94 -1.50 16.80
CA THR A 73 -6.60 -0.91 16.84
C THR A 73 -5.97 -1.17 18.21
N VAL A 74 -4.69 -1.46 18.24
CA VAL A 74 -3.93 -1.61 19.49
C VAL A 74 -2.90 -0.47 19.58
N LEU A 75 -3.01 0.32 20.63
CA LEU A 75 -2.00 1.35 20.94
C LEU A 75 -0.83 0.69 21.67
N LEU A 76 0.35 0.78 21.08
CA LEU A 76 1.60 0.26 21.64
C LEU A 76 2.51 1.42 22.04
N GLY A 77 2.87 1.50 23.30
CA GLY A 77 3.94 2.38 23.77
C GLY A 77 5.30 1.98 23.16
N SER A 78 6.30 2.85 23.31
CA SER A 78 7.67 2.50 22.94
C SER A 78 8.12 1.24 23.72
N SER A 79 8.65 0.25 23.03
CA SER A 79 8.99 -1.10 23.53
C SER A 79 7.77 -1.93 24.00
N GLY A 80 6.55 -1.45 23.81
CA GLY A 80 5.33 -2.22 24.09
C GLY A 80 5.03 -3.21 22.97
N SER A 81 4.33 -4.28 23.32
CA SER A 81 3.97 -5.35 22.40
C SER A 81 2.53 -5.81 22.56
N ALA A 82 2.04 -6.51 21.56
CA ALA A 82 0.79 -7.26 21.65
C ALA A 82 0.83 -8.49 20.74
N ILE A 83 0.08 -9.50 21.12
CA ILE A 83 -0.35 -10.55 20.20
C ILE A 83 -1.79 -10.22 19.80
N VAL A 84 -2.05 -10.08 18.50
CA VAL A 84 -3.41 -9.88 17.98
C VAL A 84 -3.84 -11.09 17.19
N ALA A 85 -5.09 -11.50 17.34
CA ALA A 85 -5.66 -12.61 16.57
C ALA A 85 -7.02 -12.21 16.00
N PHE A 86 -7.27 -12.66 14.77
CA PHE A 86 -8.54 -12.48 14.07
C PHE A 86 -8.74 -13.61 13.06
N VAL A 87 -9.98 -13.79 12.64
CA VAL A 87 -10.30 -14.66 11.50
C VAL A 87 -10.43 -13.78 10.27
N VAL A 88 -9.77 -14.17 9.19
CA VAL A 88 -9.89 -13.48 7.90
C VAL A 88 -11.35 -13.58 7.41
N PRO A 89 -12.07 -12.45 7.26
CA PRO A 89 -13.52 -12.52 7.00
C PRO A 89 -13.85 -13.09 5.63
N GLU A 90 -13.15 -12.66 4.60
CA GLU A 90 -13.40 -13.02 3.19
C GLU A 90 -12.12 -12.92 2.36
N ALA A 91 -12.19 -13.32 1.09
CA ALA A 91 -11.09 -13.13 0.17
C ALA A 91 -10.84 -11.63 -0.06
N GLY A 92 -9.58 -11.20 0.01
CA GLY A 92 -9.22 -9.79 -0.13
C GLY A 92 -7.80 -9.48 0.34
N ALA A 93 -7.42 -8.22 0.17
CA ALA A 93 -6.17 -7.68 0.69
C ALA A 93 -6.45 -6.86 1.96
N TYR A 94 -5.84 -7.25 3.07
CA TYR A 94 -5.98 -6.59 4.36
C TYR A 94 -4.72 -5.80 4.65
N VAL A 95 -4.84 -4.47 4.75
CA VAL A 95 -3.70 -3.59 4.98
C VAL A 95 -3.41 -3.52 6.48
N MET A 96 -2.22 -3.95 6.85
CA MET A 96 -1.65 -3.69 8.17
C MET A 96 -1.00 -2.32 8.16
N VAL A 97 -1.25 -1.50 9.16
CA VAL A 97 -0.77 -0.12 9.18
C VAL A 97 -0.50 0.35 10.61
N ASP A 98 0.53 1.17 10.78
CA ASP A 98 0.57 2.08 11.92
C ASP A 98 -0.34 3.26 11.60
N HIS A 99 -1.46 3.37 12.31
CA HIS A 99 -2.50 4.36 12.04
C HIS A 99 -2.15 5.77 12.56
N GLN A 100 -0.95 6.00 13.06
CA GLN A 100 -0.33 7.31 12.97
C GLN A 100 0.06 7.54 11.51
N PHE A 101 -0.79 8.22 10.75
CA PHE A 101 -0.77 8.22 9.29
C PHE A 101 0.57 8.67 8.68
N ALA A 102 1.30 9.52 9.39
CA ALA A 102 2.67 9.90 9.03
C ALA A 102 3.61 8.68 8.98
N ASN A 103 3.45 7.72 9.90
CA ASN A 103 4.27 6.52 9.97
C ASN A 103 3.95 5.55 8.81
N ALA A 104 2.69 5.44 8.43
CA ALA A 104 2.29 4.64 7.26
C ALA A 104 2.94 5.15 5.97
N SER A 105 2.97 6.49 5.78
CA SER A 105 3.62 7.11 4.62
C SER A 105 5.15 6.95 4.65
N GLN A 106 5.73 6.68 5.80
CA GLN A 106 7.16 6.43 5.99
C GLN A 106 7.52 4.93 5.89
N GLY A 107 6.54 4.06 5.59
CA GLY A 107 6.77 2.64 5.35
C GLY A 107 6.26 1.69 6.42
N ALA A 108 5.56 2.18 7.48
CA ALA A 108 4.89 1.33 8.47
C ALA A 108 3.55 0.80 7.90
N VAL A 109 3.65 0.07 6.81
CA VAL A 109 2.54 -0.54 6.07
C VAL A 109 2.92 -1.95 5.61
N GLY A 110 1.95 -2.84 5.59
CA GLY A 110 2.07 -4.20 5.09
C GLY A 110 0.74 -4.71 4.57
N VAL A 111 0.74 -5.87 3.95
CA VAL A 111 -0.47 -6.50 3.39
C VAL A 111 -0.54 -7.95 3.84
N ILE A 112 -1.74 -8.39 4.20
CA ILE A 112 -2.13 -9.80 4.27
C ILE A 112 -2.98 -10.07 3.03
N ASP A 113 -2.51 -10.96 2.17
CA ASP A 113 -3.22 -11.39 0.96
C ASP A 113 -4.00 -12.66 1.28
N ALA A 114 -5.32 -12.55 1.24
CA ALA A 114 -6.24 -13.65 1.51
C ALA A 114 -6.85 -14.26 0.24
N GLY A 115 -6.09 -14.31 -0.84
CA GLY A 115 -6.49 -15.05 -2.05
C GLY A 115 -7.64 -14.41 -2.82
N ALA A 116 -7.77 -13.08 -2.79
CA ALA A 116 -8.73 -12.34 -3.62
C ALA A 116 -8.40 -12.37 -5.12
N HIS A 117 -7.32 -12.98 -5.48
CA HIS A 117 -6.95 -13.14 -6.87
C HIS A 117 -7.57 -14.45 -7.38
N GLU A 118 -8.74 -14.37 -8.04
CA GLU A 118 -8.90 -15.23 -9.20
C GLU A 118 -7.55 -15.16 -9.94
N GLU A 119 -6.99 -16.30 -10.33
CA GLU A 119 -5.91 -16.36 -11.31
C GLU A 119 -6.40 -15.61 -12.56
N SER A 120 -6.41 -14.30 -12.47
CA SER A 120 -6.40 -13.46 -13.64
C SER A 120 -5.10 -13.89 -14.32
N THR A 121 -5.25 -14.51 -15.48
CA THR A 121 -4.20 -14.77 -16.46
C THR A 121 -3.63 -13.44 -16.96
N ILE A 122 -3.40 -12.50 -16.06
CA ILE A 122 -2.64 -11.30 -16.30
C ILE A 122 -1.20 -11.78 -16.28
N GLU A 123 -0.64 -11.91 -17.47
CA GLU A 123 0.79 -12.04 -17.65
C GLU A 123 1.45 -11.04 -16.71
N HIS A 124 2.27 -11.55 -15.80
CA HIS A 124 2.96 -10.71 -14.81
C HIS A 124 4.00 -9.87 -15.54
N HIS A 125 3.58 -8.76 -16.11
CA HIS A 125 4.46 -7.75 -16.69
C HIS A 125 5.22 -7.08 -15.54
N ASN A 126 6.33 -7.69 -15.15
CA ASN A 126 7.20 -7.14 -14.13
C ASN A 126 8.21 -6.19 -14.76
N ILE A 127 8.34 -5.00 -14.22
CA ILE A 127 9.49 -4.15 -14.51
C ILE A 127 10.73 -4.89 -14.00
N PRO A 128 11.79 -5.07 -14.82
CA PRO A 128 13.01 -5.69 -14.35
C PRO A 128 13.54 -5.03 -13.09
N ALA A 129 13.95 -5.82 -12.10
CA ALA A 129 14.47 -5.28 -10.82
C ALA A 129 15.70 -4.36 -11.02
N SER A 130 16.43 -4.53 -12.12
CA SER A 130 17.56 -3.69 -12.52
C SER A 130 17.17 -2.42 -13.27
N ALA A 131 15.91 -2.30 -13.72
CA ALA A 131 15.48 -1.12 -14.47
C ALA A 131 15.23 0.05 -13.53
N THR A 132 15.96 1.12 -13.77
CA THR A 132 15.82 2.39 -13.06
C THR A 132 15.62 3.51 -14.08
N PRO A 133 14.71 4.46 -13.84
CA PRO A 133 14.57 5.62 -14.68
C PRO A 133 15.88 6.44 -14.68
N THR A 134 16.22 6.99 -15.83
CA THR A 134 17.40 7.89 -15.97
C THR A 134 16.98 9.37 -16.02
N ASP A 135 15.71 9.63 -16.28
CA ASP A 135 15.13 10.97 -16.27
C ASP A 135 14.81 11.42 -14.85
N ALA A 136 15.24 12.61 -14.47
CA ALA A 136 15.11 13.16 -13.12
C ALA A 136 13.64 13.24 -12.64
N GLU A 137 12.70 13.60 -13.52
CA GLU A 137 11.28 13.64 -13.19
C GLU A 137 10.71 12.24 -12.95
N ALA A 138 11.11 11.25 -13.76
CA ALA A 138 10.69 9.86 -13.58
C ALA A 138 11.32 9.23 -12.31
N ILE A 139 12.58 9.55 -12.00
CA ILE A 139 13.22 9.13 -10.73
C ILE A 139 12.44 9.66 -9.55
N GLN A 140 12.15 10.95 -9.52
CA GLN A 140 11.40 11.56 -8.43
C GLN A 140 9.96 11.03 -8.39
N GLY A 141 9.32 10.83 -9.54
CA GLY A 141 8.00 10.24 -9.67
C GLY A 141 7.94 8.79 -9.11
N LYS A 142 9.01 8.00 -9.29
CA LYS A 142 9.16 6.69 -8.66
C LYS A 142 9.18 6.80 -7.14
N LEU A 143 10.01 7.69 -6.59
CA LEU A 143 10.10 7.90 -5.15
C LEU A 143 8.78 8.39 -4.55
N ASP A 144 8.12 9.32 -5.23
CA ASP A 144 6.81 9.83 -4.84
C ASP A 144 5.75 8.70 -4.87
N PHE A 145 5.77 7.85 -5.90
CA PHE A 145 4.88 6.69 -6.03
C PHE A 145 5.10 5.66 -4.91
N GLU A 146 6.35 5.32 -4.66
CA GLU A 146 6.72 4.38 -3.59
C GLU A 146 6.30 4.89 -2.21
N SER A 147 6.32 6.19 -1.99
CA SER A 147 5.96 6.80 -0.70
C SER A 147 4.45 6.96 -0.50
N LYS A 148 3.68 7.28 -1.55
CA LYS A 148 2.26 7.65 -1.42
C LYS A 148 1.29 6.62 -2.01
N CYS A 149 1.66 5.97 -3.12
CA CYS A 149 0.71 5.21 -3.94
C CYS A 149 0.79 3.70 -3.70
N LEU A 150 1.96 3.14 -3.35
CA LEU A 150 2.17 1.71 -3.14
C LEU A 150 1.31 1.10 -2.03
N ALA A 151 0.81 1.90 -1.10
CA ALA A 151 -0.12 1.41 -0.08
C ALA A 151 -1.39 0.82 -0.71
N CYS A 152 -1.88 1.45 -1.78
CA CYS A 152 -3.16 1.10 -2.42
C CYS A 152 -3.01 0.53 -3.84
N HIS A 153 -1.89 0.76 -4.52
CA HIS A 153 -1.67 0.36 -5.91
C HIS A 153 -0.44 -0.54 -6.06
N THR A 154 -0.38 -1.28 -7.16
CA THR A 154 0.82 -2.01 -7.61
C THR A 154 1.26 -1.53 -8.97
N LEU A 155 2.47 -1.91 -9.37
CA LEU A 155 2.92 -1.88 -10.75
C LEU A 155 3.09 -3.34 -11.23
N GLY A 156 2.04 -3.89 -11.83
CA GLY A 156 2.10 -5.21 -12.49
C GLY A 156 1.87 -6.44 -11.63
N HIS A 157 1.55 -6.30 -10.34
CA HIS A 157 1.33 -7.43 -9.42
C HIS A 157 -0.15 -7.63 -9.04
N GLY A 158 -1.08 -7.34 -9.94
CA GLY A 158 -2.51 -7.40 -9.65
C GLY A 158 -3.04 -6.18 -8.89
N ALA A 159 -4.35 -6.16 -8.66
CA ALA A 159 -5.00 -5.09 -7.91
C ALA A 159 -4.79 -5.26 -6.39
N LYS A 160 -4.79 -4.14 -5.70
CA LYS A 160 -4.87 -4.06 -4.23
C LYS A 160 -6.19 -3.38 -3.85
N LEU A 161 -6.13 -2.35 -3.01
CA LEU A 161 -7.28 -1.48 -2.74
C LEU A 161 -7.70 -0.67 -3.98
N GLY A 162 -6.76 -0.46 -4.90
CA GLY A 162 -6.95 0.14 -6.21
C GLY A 162 -6.33 -0.71 -7.32
N PRO A 163 -6.52 -0.33 -8.59
CA PRO A 163 -6.00 -1.06 -9.74
C PRO A 163 -4.48 -1.14 -9.78
N ALA A 164 -3.96 -2.18 -10.43
CA ALA A 164 -2.57 -2.18 -10.88
C ALA A 164 -2.37 -1.07 -11.92
N LEU A 165 -1.29 -0.29 -11.77
CA LEU A 165 -1.05 0.88 -12.59
C LEU A 165 -0.10 0.64 -13.77
N LEU A 166 0.55 -0.52 -13.87
CA LEU A 166 1.29 -0.86 -15.07
C LEU A 166 0.34 -0.93 -16.28
N GLY A 167 0.73 -0.35 -17.41
CA GLY A 167 -0.10 -0.18 -18.60
C GLY A 167 -1.12 0.96 -18.49
N VAL A 168 -1.11 1.76 -17.43
CA VAL A 168 -2.12 2.80 -17.22
C VAL A 168 -2.09 3.89 -18.29
N THR A 169 -0.91 4.22 -18.86
CA THR A 169 -0.77 5.22 -19.94
C THR A 169 -1.29 4.72 -21.28
N GLN A 170 -1.51 3.42 -21.42
CA GLN A 170 -2.14 2.83 -22.60
C GLN A 170 -3.67 2.77 -22.44
N ARG A 171 -4.16 2.65 -21.21
CA ARG A 171 -5.59 2.60 -20.90
C ARG A 171 -6.23 3.97 -20.70
N ARG A 172 -5.44 4.98 -20.36
CA ARG A 172 -5.91 6.35 -20.06
C ARG A 172 -4.99 7.39 -20.69
N SER A 173 -5.57 8.47 -21.22
CA SER A 173 -4.77 9.58 -21.72
C SER A 173 -4.11 10.37 -20.59
N ASP A 174 -3.00 11.05 -20.89
CA ASP A 174 -2.34 11.94 -19.93
C ASP A 174 -3.28 13.00 -19.37
N ALA A 175 -4.17 13.55 -20.19
CA ALA A 175 -5.17 14.53 -19.76
C ALA A 175 -6.14 13.93 -18.73
N TRP A 176 -6.55 12.68 -18.93
CA TRP A 176 -7.40 11.96 -17.98
C TRP A 176 -6.65 11.68 -16.68
N LEU A 177 -5.41 11.16 -16.76
CA LEU A 177 -4.56 10.87 -15.61
C LEU A 177 -4.30 12.13 -14.77
N ARG A 178 -4.00 13.25 -15.41
CA ARG A 178 -3.77 14.52 -14.71
C ARG A 178 -5.00 14.99 -13.95
N ARG A 179 -6.19 14.93 -14.56
CA ARG A 179 -7.44 15.29 -13.89
C ARG A 179 -7.76 14.35 -12.73
N TRP A 180 -7.55 13.03 -12.93
CA TRP A 180 -7.77 12.04 -11.90
C TRP A 180 -6.86 12.26 -10.70
N LEU A 181 -5.56 12.47 -10.92
CA LEU A 181 -4.59 12.71 -9.86
C LEU A 181 -4.84 14.05 -9.13
N ALA A 182 -5.38 15.05 -9.84
CA ALA A 182 -5.70 16.34 -9.24
C ALA A 182 -6.93 16.29 -8.32
N SER A 183 -7.98 15.58 -8.71
CA SER A 183 -9.22 15.48 -7.91
C SER A 183 -10.05 14.25 -8.30
N PRO A 184 -9.79 13.09 -7.68
CA PRO A 184 -10.52 11.86 -7.95
C PRO A 184 -12.03 11.99 -7.68
N GLU A 185 -12.42 12.64 -6.59
CA GLU A 185 -13.83 12.81 -6.22
C GLU A 185 -14.61 13.64 -7.24
N ALA A 186 -14.04 14.75 -7.71
CA ALA A 186 -14.67 15.58 -8.73
C ALA A 186 -14.84 14.81 -10.05
N MET A 187 -13.87 13.95 -10.40
CA MET A 187 -13.98 13.11 -11.58
C MET A 187 -15.02 12.02 -11.45
N VAL A 188 -15.19 11.41 -10.29
CA VAL A 188 -16.29 10.44 -10.06
C VAL A 188 -17.66 11.08 -10.31
N ALA A 189 -17.82 12.36 -10.00
CA ALA A 189 -19.07 13.08 -10.25
C ALA A 189 -19.35 13.32 -11.75
N SER A 190 -18.31 13.52 -12.57
CA SER A 190 -18.44 14.04 -13.94
C SER A 190 -18.00 13.10 -15.06
N ASP A 191 -17.20 12.06 -14.77
CA ASP A 191 -16.56 11.18 -15.75
C ASP A 191 -17.10 9.75 -15.65
N ALA A 192 -17.46 9.13 -16.77
CA ALA A 192 -18.06 7.78 -16.78
C ALA A 192 -17.05 6.69 -16.38
N ASP A 193 -15.80 6.81 -16.83
CA ASP A 193 -14.75 5.84 -16.50
C ASP A 193 -14.38 5.91 -15.02
N ALA A 194 -14.35 7.13 -14.46
CA ALA A 194 -14.12 7.32 -13.03
C ALA A 194 -15.24 6.70 -12.18
N ARG A 195 -16.51 6.84 -12.60
CA ARG A 195 -17.64 6.16 -11.95
C ARG A 195 -17.53 4.64 -12.03
N ALA A 196 -17.12 4.10 -13.17
CA ALA A 196 -16.93 2.65 -13.34
C ALA A 196 -15.82 2.12 -12.40
N LEU A 197 -14.70 2.84 -12.28
CA LEU A 197 -13.66 2.50 -11.32
C LEU A 197 -14.19 2.53 -9.87
N ARG A 198 -14.95 3.57 -9.51
CA ARG A 198 -15.56 3.66 -8.18
C ARG A 198 -16.53 2.51 -7.88
N ALA A 199 -17.25 2.03 -8.87
CA ALA A 199 -18.16 0.89 -8.71
C ALA A 199 -17.43 -0.45 -8.57
N HIS A 200 -16.22 -0.55 -9.13
CA HIS A 200 -15.43 -1.78 -9.14
C HIS A 200 -14.53 -1.95 -7.90
N TYR A 201 -14.04 -0.83 -7.33
CA TYR A 201 -13.15 -0.86 -6.17
C TYR A 201 -13.87 -0.42 -4.90
N PRO A 202 -13.57 -1.07 -3.74
CA PRO A 202 -14.29 -0.84 -2.48
C PRO A 202 -14.10 0.58 -1.93
N ILE A 203 -12.99 1.21 -2.27
CA ILE A 203 -12.59 2.53 -1.76
C ILE A 203 -12.40 3.48 -2.94
N THR A 204 -12.98 4.68 -2.85
CA THR A 204 -12.63 5.78 -3.75
C THR A 204 -11.21 6.23 -3.42
N MET A 205 -10.38 6.43 -4.44
CA MET A 205 -9.06 7.04 -4.25
C MET A 205 -9.24 8.41 -3.58
N PRO A 206 -8.66 8.62 -2.39
CA PRO A 206 -8.77 9.92 -1.70
C PRO A 206 -7.94 10.98 -2.45
N ASP A 207 -8.33 12.23 -2.28
CA ASP A 207 -7.53 13.35 -2.78
C ASP A 207 -6.15 13.36 -2.10
N GLN A 208 -5.12 13.39 -2.89
CA GLN A 208 -3.72 13.35 -2.42
C GLN A 208 -3.10 14.75 -2.29
N ASN A 209 -3.87 15.81 -2.56
CA ASN A 209 -3.40 17.21 -2.54
C ASN A 209 -2.10 17.40 -3.35
N LEU A 210 -2.04 16.82 -4.54
CA LEU A 210 -0.86 16.85 -5.39
C LEU A 210 -0.75 18.19 -6.11
N SER A 211 0.45 18.75 -6.10
CA SER A 211 0.80 19.89 -6.97
C SER A 211 0.90 19.45 -8.44
N ASP A 212 0.78 20.41 -9.36
CA ASP A 212 0.94 20.16 -10.79
C ASP A 212 2.31 19.53 -11.11
N SER A 213 3.34 19.88 -10.37
CA SER A 213 4.68 19.30 -10.55
C SER A 213 4.74 17.84 -10.12
N GLU A 214 4.08 17.47 -9.02
CA GLU A 214 3.96 16.08 -8.58
C GLU A 214 3.17 15.25 -9.59
N ILE A 215 2.04 15.78 -10.07
CA ILE A 215 1.21 15.13 -11.09
C ILE A 215 2.03 14.85 -12.37
N ARG A 216 2.83 15.82 -12.84
CA ARG A 216 3.72 15.61 -14.00
C ARG A 216 4.70 14.47 -13.75
N ARG A 217 5.34 14.45 -12.58
CA ARG A 217 6.30 13.39 -12.20
C ARG A 217 5.66 12.00 -12.17
N TYR A 218 4.44 11.86 -11.63
CA TYR A 218 3.71 10.60 -11.66
C TYR A 218 3.42 10.13 -13.09
N VAL A 219 2.89 11.00 -13.93
CA VAL A 219 2.60 10.66 -15.33
C VAL A 219 3.88 10.27 -16.07
N ARG A 220 4.99 11.00 -15.83
CA ARG A 220 6.30 10.66 -16.41
C ARG A 220 6.80 9.30 -15.94
N TYR A 221 6.65 9.00 -14.68
CA TYR A 221 7.02 7.70 -14.12
C TYR A 221 6.17 6.56 -14.68
N PHE A 222 4.87 6.74 -14.86
CA PHE A 222 4.00 5.73 -15.46
C PHE A 222 4.38 5.43 -16.90
N HIS A 223 4.69 6.45 -17.70
CA HIS A 223 5.21 6.23 -19.07
C HIS A 223 6.51 5.43 -19.05
N TRP A 224 7.45 5.78 -18.19
CA TRP A 224 8.69 5.02 -18.06
C TRP A 224 8.42 3.57 -17.65
N ALA A 225 7.55 3.33 -16.69
CA ALA A 225 7.22 2.01 -16.22
C ALA A 225 6.58 1.13 -17.32
N ASP A 226 5.67 1.73 -18.08
CA ASP A 226 5.00 1.05 -19.19
C ASP A 226 5.97 0.71 -20.34
N GLU A 227 6.93 1.59 -20.63
CA GLU A 227 7.98 1.31 -21.62
C GLU A 227 9.00 0.28 -21.12
N ALA A 228 9.43 0.35 -19.87
CA ALA A 228 10.37 -0.60 -19.29
C ALA A 228 9.81 -2.03 -19.25
N SER A 229 8.49 -2.18 -19.09
CA SER A 229 7.84 -3.50 -19.11
C SER A 229 7.86 -4.12 -20.51
N LYS A 230 7.73 -3.35 -21.59
CA LYS A 230 7.73 -3.85 -22.98
C LYS A 230 9.09 -4.38 -23.42
N GLN A 231 10.17 -3.79 -22.90
CA GLN A 231 11.54 -4.21 -23.30
C GLN A 231 11.87 -5.64 -22.88
N ARG A 232 11.17 -6.19 -21.89
CA ARG A 232 11.35 -7.55 -21.44
C ARG A 232 10.73 -8.58 -22.40
N ASP A 233 9.59 -8.26 -23.00
CA ASP A 233 8.88 -9.17 -23.92
C ASP A 233 9.67 -9.42 -25.21
N HIS A 234 10.62 -8.52 -25.54
CA HIS A 234 11.52 -8.65 -26.70
C HIS A 234 12.88 -9.30 -26.37
N ALA A 235 13.18 -9.53 -25.09
CA ALA A 235 14.48 -10.05 -24.64
C ALA A 235 14.46 -11.55 -24.24
N MET A 236 13.33 -12.23 -24.37
CA MET A 236 13.25 -13.69 -24.22
C MET A 236 13.29 -14.35 -25.59
N PRO A 237 14.32 -15.19 -25.87
CA PRO A 237 14.41 -15.98 -27.08
C PRO A 237 13.39 -17.09 -27.14
#